data_77740e09ca91c13765f1b4485b15ee55
#
_entry.id   77740e09ca91c13765f1b4485b15ee55
#
_cell.length_a   1.000
_cell.length_b   1.000
_cell.length_c   1.000
_cell.angle_alpha   90.00
_cell.angle_beta   90.00
_cell.angle_gamma   90.00
#
_symmetry.space_group_name_H-M   'P 1'
#
loop_
_entity.id
_entity.type
_entity.pdbx_description
1 polymer ?
#
loop_
_entity_poly.entity_id
_entity_poly.type
_entity_poly.pdbx_seq_one_letter_code
_entity_poly.pdbx_strand_id
1 'polypeptide(L)'
;MKSKHLVIQIDIGQGTQWGNKETINPIREIFMPSVKKYCKKFKYDYVVINKSIYELKYKTFDFLETKNKHYSFERYFHFENDYDYTVYIDNDVYIYKDAEELPIIKGLMNAKEPEGNSSKIFREVNNLDFDVAYYNSGVTFCDNSTATTLSKYMINRLENRLISKGKNSDNMLLNEFILENRNLFNEIGTEWNYSPFLPNTNKIKNPQFFHFVGIIGKQIINLLQ
;
A
#
# COMPACT_ATOMS: atom_id res chain seq x y z
N MET A 1 -9.31 -16.94 -21.55
CA MET A 1 -8.82 -15.53 -21.63
C MET A 1 -7.77 -15.35 -20.53
N LYS A 2 -6.67 -14.61 -20.78
CA LYS A 2 -5.70 -14.29 -19.72
C LYS A 2 -6.35 -13.25 -18.82
N SER A 3 -6.29 -13.44 -17.51
CA SER A 3 -6.81 -12.49 -16.52
C SER A 3 -6.14 -11.12 -16.65
N LYS A 4 -6.92 -10.05 -16.52
CA LYS A 4 -6.45 -8.67 -16.62
C LYS A 4 -6.01 -8.17 -15.25
N HIS A 5 -4.78 -7.71 -15.14
CA HIS A 5 -4.24 -7.12 -13.93
C HIS A 5 -3.99 -5.62 -14.13
N LEU A 6 -4.44 -4.82 -13.18
CA LEU A 6 -4.12 -3.40 -13.07
C LEU A 6 -3.16 -3.19 -11.90
N VAL A 7 -2.02 -2.59 -12.16
CA VAL A 7 -1.07 -2.15 -11.12
C VAL A 7 -1.13 -0.64 -10.99
N ILE A 8 -1.34 -0.15 -9.77
CA ILE A 8 -1.55 1.26 -9.46
C ILE A 8 -0.42 1.77 -8.55
N GLN A 9 0.16 2.91 -8.89
CA GLN A 9 0.97 3.72 -7.98
C GLN A 9 0.40 5.15 -7.92
N ILE A 10 0.68 5.87 -6.83
CA ILE A 10 0.20 7.24 -6.64
C ILE A 10 1.39 8.18 -6.54
N ASP A 11 1.49 9.14 -7.46
CA ASP A 11 2.50 10.20 -7.46
C ASP A 11 1.83 11.57 -7.54
N ILE A 12 1.16 11.98 -6.45
CA ILE A 12 0.43 13.24 -6.35
C ILE A 12 1.25 14.27 -5.58
N GLY A 13 1.52 15.40 -6.24
CA GLY A 13 2.10 16.57 -5.63
C GLY A 13 3.62 16.57 -5.52
N GLN A 14 4.16 17.79 -5.35
CA GLN A 14 5.55 18.03 -4.97
C GLN A 14 5.59 18.24 -3.45
N GLY A 15 6.37 17.45 -2.75
CA GLY A 15 6.53 17.61 -1.31
C GLY A 15 5.47 16.84 -0.52
N THR A 16 5.25 15.63 -0.91
CA THR A 16 4.55 14.64 -0.07
C THR A 16 5.25 14.47 1.27
N GLN A 17 4.60 13.88 2.22
CA GLN A 17 5.03 13.60 3.60
C GLN A 17 6.51 13.22 3.79
N TRP A 18 7.18 12.76 2.76
CA TRP A 18 8.47 12.10 2.80
C TRP A 18 9.60 12.91 2.19
N GLY A 19 9.36 14.20 1.76
CA GLY A 19 10.45 14.60 1.12
C GLY A 19 10.87 15.93 0.61
N ASN A 20 12.10 16.11 0.85
CA ASN A 20 12.97 16.96 0.06
C ASN A 20 13.25 16.27 -1.30
N LYS A 21 13.82 17.02 -2.24
CA LYS A 21 14.20 16.51 -3.57
C LYS A 21 15.08 15.24 -3.52
N GLU A 22 15.85 15.06 -2.45
CA GLU A 22 16.77 13.94 -2.27
C GLU A 22 16.04 12.59 -2.07
N THR A 23 14.79 12.62 -1.59
CA THR A 23 13.96 11.41 -1.39
C THR A 23 13.09 11.12 -2.60
N ILE A 24 12.59 12.18 -3.27
CA ILE A 24 11.66 12.03 -4.40
C ILE A 24 12.37 11.49 -5.63
N ASN A 25 13.62 11.90 -5.87
CA ASN A 25 14.36 11.48 -7.05
C ASN A 25 14.60 9.96 -7.12
N PRO A 26 15.11 9.29 -6.07
CA PRO A 26 15.27 7.83 -6.10
C PRO A 26 13.93 7.08 -6.32
N ILE A 27 12.84 7.58 -5.77
CA ILE A 27 11.51 6.99 -5.97
C ILE A 27 11.15 7.04 -7.47
N ARG A 28 11.25 8.20 -8.10
CA ARG A 28 10.88 8.38 -9.50
C ARG A 28 11.89 7.79 -10.49
N GLU A 29 13.17 7.76 -10.15
CA GLU A 29 14.23 7.30 -11.04
C GLU A 29 14.51 5.81 -10.93
N ILE A 30 14.25 5.19 -9.79
CA ILE A 30 14.61 3.80 -9.52
C ILE A 30 13.38 2.94 -9.22
N PHE A 31 12.55 3.32 -8.24
CA PHE A 31 11.49 2.45 -7.73
C PHE A 31 10.32 2.35 -8.70
N MET A 32 9.73 3.46 -9.08
CA MET A 32 8.63 3.45 -10.04
C MET A 32 9.02 2.81 -11.39
N PRO A 33 10.22 3.06 -11.95
CA PRO A 33 10.69 2.33 -13.11
C PRO A 33 10.83 0.82 -12.91
N SER A 34 11.17 0.34 -11.70
CA SER A 34 11.23 -1.10 -11.43
C SER A 34 9.85 -1.74 -11.53
N VAL A 35 8.82 -1.10 -10.96
CA VAL A 35 7.41 -1.51 -11.07
C VAL A 35 6.95 -1.52 -12.52
N LYS A 36 7.25 -0.46 -13.27
CA LYS A 36 6.91 -0.36 -14.71
C LYS A 36 7.55 -1.48 -15.54
N LYS A 37 8.83 -1.80 -15.28
CA LYS A 37 9.54 -2.90 -15.95
C LYS A 37 8.89 -4.25 -15.63
N TYR A 38 8.53 -4.47 -14.38
CA TYR A 38 7.84 -5.67 -13.92
C TYR A 38 6.49 -5.84 -14.63
N CYS A 39 5.67 -4.80 -14.67
CA CYS A 39 4.38 -4.82 -15.35
C CYS A 39 4.55 -5.14 -16.85
N LYS A 40 5.57 -4.53 -17.50
CA LYS A 40 5.90 -4.83 -18.91
C LYS A 40 6.29 -6.31 -19.12
N LYS A 41 7.10 -6.90 -18.20
CA LYS A 41 7.55 -8.29 -18.26
C LYS A 41 6.37 -9.26 -18.27
N PHE A 42 5.34 -9.00 -17.44
CA PHE A 42 4.20 -9.89 -17.27
C PHE A 42 2.94 -9.45 -18.05
N LYS A 43 3.03 -8.33 -18.78
CA LYS A 43 1.92 -7.76 -19.57
C LYS A 43 0.74 -7.32 -18.70
N TYR A 44 1.03 -6.70 -17.54
CA TYR A 44 0.06 -6.05 -16.70
C TYR A 44 -0.14 -4.59 -17.14
N ASP A 45 -1.34 -4.08 -17.00
CA ASP A 45 -1.57 -2.65 -17.17
C ASP A 45 -1.04 -1.89 -15.95
N TYR A 46 -0.38 -0.76 -16.21
CA TYR A 46 0.28 0.04 -15.17
C TYR A 46 -0.17 1.49 -15.27
N VAL A 47 -0.68 2.00 -14.16
CA VAL A 47 -1.19 3.37 -14.05
C VAL A 47 -0.52 4.08 -12.89
N VAL A 48 -0.05 5.31 -13.14
CA VAL A 48 0.39 6.25 -12.11
C VAL A 48 -0.66 7.33 -11.94
N ILE A 49 -1.25 7.41 -10.77
CA ILE A 49 -2.22 8.43 -10.42
C ILE A 49 -1.46 9.69 -10.00
N ASN A 50 -1.57 10.74 -10.80
CA ASN A 50 -0.87 12.00 -10.59
C ASN A 50 -1.79 13.20 -10.28
N LYS A 51 -3.11 12.94 -10.18
CA LYS A 51 -4.13 13.91 -9.80
C LYS A 51 -5.05 13.29 -8.78
N SER A 52 -5.36 14.01 -7.72
CA SER A 52 -6.25 13.54 -6.68
C SER A 52 -7.71 13.68 -7.08
N ILE A 53 -8.43 12.56 -7.13
CA ILE A 53 -9.91 12.57 -7.19
C ILE A 53 -10.46 13.11 -5.88
N TYR A 54 -9.80 12.78 -4.81
CA TYR A 54 -10.18 13.16 -3.47
C TYR A 54 -10.17 14.69 -3.27
N GLU A 55 -9.13 15.40 -3.71
CA GLU A 55 -9.09 16.88 -3.66
C GLU A 55 -10.17 17.54 -4.53
N LEU A 56 -10.50 16.91 -5.66
CA LEU A 56 -11.57 17.41 -6.51
C LEU A 56 -12.95 17.27 -5.87
N LYS A 57 -13.16 16.22 -5.10
CA LYS A 57 -14.44 15.87 -4.49
C LYS A 57 -14.64 16.50 -3.11
N TYR A 58 -13.56 16.64 -2.33
CA TYR A 58 -13.59 17.11 -0.95
C TYR A 58 -12.60 18.24 -0.76
N LYS A 59 -13.09 19.47 -0.85
CA LYS A 59 -12.26 20.69 -0.86
C LYS A 59 -11.50 20.98 0.45
N THR A 60 -11.84 20.36 1.56
CA THR A 60 -11.20 20.59 2.85
C THR A 60 -11.10 19.32 3.69
N PHE A 61 -9.91 19.03 4.15
CA PHE A 61 -9.58 17.90 5.04
C PHE A 61 -9.14 18.39 6.41
N ASP A 62 -9.90 19.30 7.01
CA ASP A 62 -9.60 19.87 8.32
C ASP A 62 -9.59 18.82 9.46
N PHE A 63 -10.08 17.61 9.18
CA PHE A 63 -10.12 16.55 10.16
C PHE A 63 -8.91 15.58 10.11
N LEU A 64 -8.10 15.63 9.06
CA LEU A 64 -6.83 14.89 9.02
C LEU A 64 -5.73 15.83 9.53
N GLU A 65 -5.06 15.44 10.61
CA GLU A 65 -4.07 16.26 11.32
C GLU A 65 -2.88 16.73 10.47
N THR A 66 -2.71 16.17 9.28
CA THR A 66 -1.67 16.61 8.35
C THR A 66 -2.22 16.68 6.93
N LYS A 67 -2.00 17.81 6.27
CA LYS A 67 -2.41 18.10 4.88
C LYS A 67 -2.03 17.01 3.85
N ASN A 68 -1.14 16.10 4.18
CA ASN A 68 -0.55 15.15 3.25
C ASN A 68 -1.00 13.69 3.45
N LYS A 69 -1.72 13.36 4.53
CA LYS A 69 -2.14 11.98 4.82
C LYS A 69 -3.27 11.46 3.92
N HIS A 70 -4.01 12.35 3.29
CA HIS A 70 -5.12 11.96 2.43
C HIS A 70 -4.68 11.24 1.15
N TYR A 71 -3.49 11.48 0.64
CA TYR A 71 -3.02 10.83 -0.59
C TYR A 71 -2.85 9.32 -0.44
N SER A 72 -2.62 8.81 0.76
CA SER A 72 -2.60 7.37 1.01
C SER A 72 -3.96 6.70 0.77
N PHE A 73 -5.06 7.47 0.92
CA PHE A 73 -6.42 7.00 0.64
C PHE A 73 -6.82 7.09 -0.83
N GLU A 74 -6.08 7.85 -1.63
CA GLU A 74 -6.39 8.04 -3.06
C GLU A 74 -6.54 6.71 -3.80
N ARG A 75 -5.74 5.71 -3.43
CA ARG A 75 -5.77 4.36 -4.03
C ARG A 75 -7.17 3.75 -4.07
N TYR A 76 -7.95 3.97 -3.02
CA TYR A 76 -9.24 3.32 -2.87
C TYR A 76 -10.30 3.85 -3.83
N PHE A 77 -10.14 5.08 -4.35
CA PHE A 77 -11.00 5.62 -5.41
C PHE A 77 -10.75 4.96 -6.78
N HIS A 78 -9.66 4.23 -6.92
CA HIS A 78 -9.25 3.57 -8.16
C HIS A 78 -9.40 2.04 -8.10
N PHE A 79 -9.85 1.49 -6.96
CA PHE A 79 -10.05 0.06 -6.81
C PHE A 79 -11.33 -0.45 -7.48
N GLU A 80 -12.34 0.40 -7.64
CA GLU A 80 -13.54 0.07 -8.42
C GLU A 80 -13.24 0.31 -9.91
N ASN A 81 -12.98 -0.78 -10.64
CA ASN A 81 -12.59 -0.77 -12.05
C ASN A 81 -12.98 -2.09 -12.74
N ASP A 82 -12.73 -2.21 -14.06
CA ASP A 82 -13.12 -3.37 -14.90
C ASP A 82 -12.02 -4.43 -15.03
N TYR A 83 -11.01 -4.44 -14.16
CA TYR A 83 -9.95 -5.45 -14.16
C TYR A 83 -10.33 -6.63 -13.26
N ASP A 84 -9.83 -7.83 -13.59
CA ASP A 84 -10.05 -9.01 -12.76
C ASP A 84 -9.31 -8.89 -11.43
N TYR A 85 -8.13 -8.22 -11.46
CA TYR A 85 -7.28 -7.99 -10.29
C TYR A 85 -6.72 -6.57 -10.27
N THR A 86 -6.72 -5.97 -9.09
CA THR A 86 -6.09 -4.68 -8.83
C THR A 86 -4.97 -4.85 -7.80
N VAL A 87 -3.80 -4.34 -8.12
CA VAL A 87 -2.62 -4.35 -7.25
C VAL A 87 -2.18 -2.92 -7.00
N TYR A 88 -2.17 -2.51 -5.75
CA TYR A 88 -1.58 -1.25 -5.34
C TYR A 88 -0.16 -1.47 -4.83
N ILE A 89 0.74 -0.59 -5.21
CA ILE A 89 2.16 -0.64 -4.80
C ILE A 89 2.60 0.77 -4.39
N ASP A 90 3.06 0.93 -3.14
CA ASP A 90 3.63 2.20 -2.66
C ASP A 90 4.85 2.64 -3.51
N ASN A 91 5.10 3.94 -3.56
CA ASN A 91 6.17 4.49 -4.40
C ASN A 91 7.58 4.17 -3.87
N ASP A 92 7.69 3.81 -2.60
CA ASP A 92 8.94 3.39 -1.96
C ASP A 92 9.14 1.85 -2.00
N VAL A 93 8.43 1.18 -2.91
CA VAL A 93 8.61 -0.25 -3.20
C VAL A 93 9.48 -0.43 -4.45
N TYR A 94 10.55 -1.21 -4.31
CA TYR A 94 11.41 -1.68 -5.40
C TYR A 94 11.07 -3.12 -5.74
N ILE A 95 10.81 -3.42 -7.01
CA ILE A 95 10.60 -4.79 -7.46
C ILE A 95 11.92 -5.35 -8.02
N TYR A 96 12.30 -6.51 -7.50
CA TYR A 96 13.52 -7.16 -7.93
C TYR A 96 13.42 -7.62 -9.39
N LYS A 97 14.53 -7.55 -10.13
CA LYS A 97 14.55 -7.86 -11.58
C LYS A 97 14.08 -9.29 -11.89
N ASP A 98 14.39 -10.21 -10.98
CA ASP A 98 14.08 -11.62 -11.10
C ASP A 98 12.77 -12.01 -10.39
N ALA A 99 11.99 -11.01 -9.93
CA ALA A 99 10.71 -11.26 -9.30
C ALA A 99 9.80 -12.12 -10.18
N GLU A 100 9.09 -13.02 -9.51
CA GLU A 100 8.16 -13.98 -10.10
C GLU A 100 6.87 -13.27 -10.57
N GLU A 101 6.06 -13.96 -11.36
CA GLU A 101 4.72 -13.50 -11.70
C GLU A 101 3.86 -13.36 -10.42
N LEU A 102 2.92 -12.41 -10.40
CA LEU A 102 2.02 -12.24 -9.26
C LEU A 102 1.33 -13.58 -8.90
N PRO A 103 1.14 -13.83 -7.61
CA PRO A 103 0.45 -15.04 -7.17
C PRO A 103 -1.01 -15.03 -7.65
N ILE A 104 -1.68 -16.17 -7.53
CA ILE A 104 -3.14 -16.22 -7.76
C ILE A 104 -3.81 -15.38 -6.67
N ILE A 105 -4.45 -14.28 -7.07
CA ILE A 105 -5.10 -13.36 -6.16
C ILE A 105 -6.51 -13.88 -5.83
N LYS A 106 -6.79 -13.99 -4.53
CA LYS A 106 -8.12 -14.35 -4.02
C LYS A 106 -8.47 -13.42 -2.88
N GLY A 107 -9.55 -12.67 -3.02
CA GLY A 107 -9.94 -11.68 -2.02
C GLY A 107 -8.91 -10.55 -1.89
N LEU A 108 -8.81 -10.00 -0.69
CA LEU A 108 -7.77 -9.08 -0.29
C LEU A 108 -6.56 -9.86 0.20
N MET A 109 -5.35 -9.52 -0.29
CA MET A 109 -4.12 -10.16 0.16
C MET A 109 -3.08 -9.10 0.53
N ASN A 110 -2.55 -9.19 1.76
CA ASN A 110 -1.46 -8.35 2.26
C ASN A 110 -0.47 -9.18 3.07
N ALA A 111 0.77 -8.73 3.09
CA ALA A 111 1.81 -9.34 3.92
C ALA A 111 1.71 -8.83 5.37
N LYS A 112 1.97 -9.73 6.32
CA LYS A 112 2.05 -9.39 7.73
C LYS A 112 3.19 -8.39 7.96
N GLU A 113 2.90 -7.32 8.68
CA GLU A 113 3.92 -6.36 9.14
C GLU A 113 4.64 -6.92 10.37
N PRO A 114 5.97 -6.76 10.47
CA PRO A 114 6.70 -7.07 11.71
C PRO A 114 6.18 -6.24 12.87
N GLU A 115 6.27 -6.80 14.08
CA GLU A 115 5.84 -6.09 15.29
C GLU A 115 6.52 -4.72 15.46
N GLY A 116 5.69 -3.70 15.64
CA GLY A 116 6.10 -2.31 15.75
C GLY A 116 5.09 -1.45 16.51
N ASN A 117 5.31 -0.14 16.51
CA ASN A 117 4.41 0.79 17.20
C ASN A 117 3.01 0.81 16.58
N SER A 118 2.90 0.72 15.25
CA SER A 118 1.60 0.76 14.55
C SER A 118 0.72 -0.42 14.95
N SER A 119 1.29 -1.64 14.99
CA SER A 119 0.57 -2.84 15.40
C SER A 119 0.11 -2.80 16.85
N LYS A 120 0.96 -2.26 17.74
CA LYS A 120 0.60 -2.07 19.18
C LYS A 120 -0.56 -1.10 19.32
N ILE A 121 -0.44 0.10 18.73
CA ILE A 121 -1.49 1.12 18.77
C ILE A 121 -2.80 0.58 18.20
N PHE A 122 -2.75 -0.14 17.08
CA PHE A 122 -3.92 -0.75 16.46
C PHE A 122 -4.66 -1.69 17.43
N ARG A 123 -3.93 -2.58 18.09
CA ARG A 123 -4.52 -3.52 19.06
C ARG A 123 -5.08 -2.81 20.28
N GLU A 124 -4.35 -1.86 20.85
CA GLU A 124 -4.82 -1.07 22.00
C GLU A 124 -6.13 -0.34 21.69
N VAL A 125 -6.19 0.32 20.53
CA VAL A 125 -7.36 1.11 20.11
C VAL A 125 -8.59 0.25 19.90
N ASN A 126 -8.40 -0.95 19.34
CA ASN A 126 -9.48 -1.87 19.01
C ASN A 126 -9.72 -2.91 20.11
N ASN A 127 -9.06 -2.78 21.26
CA ASN A 127 -9.14 -3.72 22.40
C ASN A 127 -8.92 -5.17 21.95
N LEU A 128 -7.85 -5.42 21.22
CA LEU A 128 -7.51 -6.72 20.63
C LEU A 128 -6.39 -7.40 21.41
N ASP A 129 -6.35 -8.72 21.34
CA ASP A 129 -5.28 -9.53 21.90
C ASP A 129 -3.93 -9.28 21.22
N PHE A 130 -2.86 -9.57 21.95
CA PHE A 130 -1.48 -9.29 21.49
C PHE A 130 -1.11 -10.08 20.21
N ASP A 131 -1.69 -11.24 20.00
CA ASP A 131 -1.42 -12.15 18.88
C ASP A 131 -2.16 -11.79 17.60
N VAL A 132 -3.09 -10.81 17.64
CA VAL A 132 -3.78 -10.35 16.43
C VAL A 132 -2.79 -9.74 15.45
N ALA A 133 -2.70 -10.34 14.28
CA ALA A 133 -1.79 -9.91 13.22
C ALA A 133 -2.18 -8.52 12.68
N TYR A 134 -1.16 -7.77 12.28
CA TYR A 134 -1.30 -6.48 11.63
C TYR A 134 -0.64 -6.53 10.26
N TYR A 135 -1.28 -5.98 9.24
CA TYR A 135 -0.89 -6.11 7.84
C TYR A 135 -0.52 -4.75 7.25
N ASN A 136 0.52 -4.75 6.43
CA ASN A 136 1.02 -3.55 5.77
C ASN A 136 0.27 -3.27 4.47
N SER A 137 -0.12 -2.03 4.23
CA SER A 137 -0.88 -1.60 3.04
C SER A 137 -0.01 -1.22 1.84
N GLY A 138 1.32 -1.19 1.99
CA GLY A 138 2.22 -0.70 0.94
C GLY A 138 2.24 -1.56 -0.33
N VAL A 139 1.87 -2.85 -0.19
CA VAL A 139 1.52 -3.72 -1.32
C VAL A 139 0.21 -4.42 -1.00
N THR A 140 -0.80 -4.14 -1.80
CA THR A 140 -2.16 -4.66 -1.62
C THR A 140 -2.65 -5.32 -2.91
N PHE A 141 -3.06 -6.57 -2.80
CA PHE A 141 -3.62 -7.33 -3.92
C PHE A 141 -5.11 -7.55 -3.68
N CYS A 142 -5.95 -7.31 -4.68
CA CYS A 142 -7.38 -7.55 -4.59
C CYS A 142 -7.91 -8.20 -5.87
N ASP A 143 -8.80 -9.18 -5.73
CA ASP A 143 -9.71 -9.50 -6.83
C ASP A 143 -10.77 -8.39 -7.00
N ASN A 144 -11.42 -8.33 -8.14
CA ASN A 144 -12.36 -7.26 -8.49
C ASN A 144 -13.47 -7.05 -7.46
N SER A 145 -14.09 -8.13 -7.00
CA SER A 145 -15.21 -8.06 -6.04
C SER A 145 -14.78 -7.51 -4.69
N THR A 146 -13.61 -7.94 -4.22
CA THR A 146 -13.03 -7.48 -2.95
C THR A 146 -12.50 -6.05 -3.07
N ALA A 147 -11.90 -5.69 -4.20
CA ALA A 147 -11.45 -4.33 -4.48
C ALA A 147 -12.61 -3.33 -4.41
N THR A 148 -13.76 -3.67 -5.02
CA THR A 148 -14.98 -2.86 -4.95
C THR A 148 -15.51 -2.74 -3.51
N THR A 149 -15.52 -3.83 -2.76
CA THR A 149 -15.99 -3.83 -1.36
C THR A 149 -15.08 -3.00 -0.46
N LEU A 150 -13.76 -3.16 -0.60
CA LEU A 150 -12.75 -2.38 0.11
C LEU A 150 -12.85 -0.89 -0.23
N SER A 151 -12.98 -0.54 -1.51
CA SER A 151 -13.18 0.84 -1.96
C SER A 151 -14.37 1.49 -1.26
N LYS A 152 -15.53 0.87 -1.33
CA LYS A 152 -16.76 1.37 -0.69
C LYS A 152 -16.62 1.53 0.82
N TYR A 153 -16.00 0.56 1.49
CA TYR A 153 -15.72 0.63 2.92
C TYR A 153 -14.86 1.84 3.27
N MET A 154 -13.72 2.00 2.57
CA MET A 154 -12.78 3.08 2.84
C MET A 154 -13.39 4.46 2.55
N ILE A 155 -14.10 4.61 1.42
CA ILE A 155 -14.76 5.85 1.06
C ILE A 155 -15.85 6.20 2.07
N ASN A 156 -16.64 5.24 2.51
CA ASN A 156 -17.66 5.44 3.54
C ASN A 156 -17.05 5.94 4.85
N ARG A 157 -15.94 5.34 5.31
CA ARG A 157 -15.22 5.78 6.51
C ARG A 157 -14.72 7.21 6.37
N LEU A 158 -14.20 7.58 5.21
CA LEU A 158 -13.75 8.94 4.91
C LEU A 158 -14.92 9.95 4.92
N GLU A 159 -16.00 9.65 4.19
CA GLU A 159 -17.16 10.54 4.05
C GLU A 159 -17.90 10.80 5.36
N ASN A 160 -18.02 9.78 6.18
CA ASN A 160 -18.69 9.88 7.47
C ASN A 160 -17.76 10.31 8.62
N ARG A 161 -16.52 10.71 8.32
CA ARG A 161 -15.53 11.14 9.33
C ARG A 161 -15.33 10.10 10.45
N LEU A 162 -15.48 8.83 10.13
CA LEU A 162 -15.31 7.72 11.07
C LEU A 162 -13.82 7.44 11.37
N ILE A 163 -12.96 8.33 10.94
CA ILE A 163 -11.53 8.28 11.14
C ILE A 163 -11.22 9.15 12.35
N SER A 164 -10.81 8.55 13.45
CA SER A 164 -10.49 9.27 14.69
C SER A 164 -9.15 10.00 14.60
N LYS A 165 -9.07 11.21 15.19
CA LYS A 165 -7.82 11.98 15.28
C LYS A 165 -6.68 11.16 15.89
N GLY A 166 -5.48 11.26 15.31
CA GLY A 166 -4.26 10.62 15.82
C GLY A 166 -4.07 9.15 15.49
N LYS A 167 -5.06 8.49 14.85
CA LYS A 167 -5.06 7.06 14.54
C LYS A 167 -5.21 6.76 13.04
N ASN A 168 -5.02 7.76 12.22
CA ASN A 168 -5.50 7.81 10.86
C ASN A 168 -4.42 7.44 9.86
N SER A 169 -3.96 6.22 9.89
CA SER A 169 -3.25 5.66 8.77
C SER A 169 -4.22 4.78 7.96
N ASP A 170 -4.05 4.80 6.66
CA ASP A 170 -4.70 3.87 5.75
C ASP A 170 -4.42 2.41 6.14
N ASN A 171 -3.25 2.11 6.71
CA ASN A 171 -2.92 0.82 7.31
C ASN A 171 -3.90 0.42 8.43
N MET A 172 -4.26 1.35 9.32
CA MET A 172 -5.18 1.02 10.43
C MET A 172 -6.56 0.69 9.89
N LEU A 173 -7.09 1.49 8.97
CA LEU A 173 -8.39 1.23 8.35
C LEU A 173 -8.40 -0.06 7.52
N LEU A 174 -7.29 -0.38 6.84
CA LEU A 174 -7.16 -1.66 6.15
C LEU A 174 -7.28 -2.82 7.14
N ASN A 175 -6.61 -2.72 8.27
CA ASN A 175 -6.65 -3.77 9.30
C ASN A 175 -8.03 -3.85 9.99
N GLU A 176 -8.74 -2.73 10.17
CA GLU A 176 -10.14 -2.75 10.60
C GLU A 176 -11.03 -3.48 9.57
N PHE A 177 -10.86 -3.17 8.27
CA PHE A 177 -11.58 -3.89 7.21
C PHE A 177 -11.29 -5.39 7.25
N ILE A 178 -10.03 -5.79 7.44
CA ILE A 178 -9.64 -7.21 7.55
C ILE A 178 -10.31 -7.89 8.75
N LEU A 179 -10.39 -7.21 9.90
CA LEU A 179 -11.08 -7.75 11.08
C LEU A 179 -12.57 -7.97 10.84
N GLU A 180 -13.23 -7.02 10.20
CA GLU A 180 -14.65 -7.06 9.92
C GLU A 180 -15.01 -8.01 8.76
N ASN A 181 -14.06 -8.31 7.86
CA ASN A 181 -14.28 -9.08 6.63
C ASN A 181 -13.26 -10.21 6.45
N ARG A 182 -13.04 -11.00 7.49
CA ARG A 182 -12.03 -12.08 7.51
C ARG A 182 -12.19 -13.11 6.39
N ASN A 183 -13.39 -13.35 5.94
CA ASN A 183 -13.71 -14.27 4.84
C ASN A 183 -13.26 -13.75 3.47
N LEU A 184 -12.99 -12.45 3.34
CA LEU A 184 -12.46 -11.82 2.12
C LEU A 184 -10.94 -11.67 2.15
N PHE A 185 -10.27 -12.04 3.23
CA PHE A 185 -8.85 -11.81 3.43
C PHE A 185 -8.04 -13.12 3.37
N ASN A 186 -6.87 -13.04 2.72
CA ASN A 186 -5.85 -14.08 2.72
C ASN A 186 -4.49 -13.46 3.00
N GLU A 187 -3.71 -14.04 3.89
CA GLU A 187 -2.34 -13.62 4.13
C GLU A 187 -1.46 -14.06 2.95
N ILE A 188 -0.57 -13.17 2.50
CA ILE A 188 0.47 -13.48 1.52
C ILE A 188 1.83 -13.51 2.21
N GLY A 189 2.78 -14.26 1.64
CA GLY A 189 4.14 -14.32 2.17
C GLY A 189 4.83 -12.95 2.20
N THR A 190 5.70 -12.77 3.20
CA THR A 190 6.42 -11.50 3.42
C THR A 190 7.38 -11.14 2.29
N GLU A 191 7.72 -12.08 1.41
CA GLU A 191 8.52 -11.84 0.21
C GLU A 191 7.88 -10.86 -0.77
N TRP A 192 6.55 -10.73 -0.74
CA TRP A 192 5.79 -9.81 -1.59
C TRP A 192 5.66 -8.38 -1.04
N ASN A 193 6.12 -8.16 0.18
CA ASN A 193 6.18 -6.83 0.80
C ASN A 193 7.27 -6.81 1.88
N TYR A 194 8.49 -7.14 1.49
CA TYR A 194 9.60 -7.29 2.42
C TYR A 194 10.18 -5.94 2.83
N SER A 195 10.11 -5.65 4.11
CA SER A 195 10.63 -4.41 4.72
C SER A 195 11.84 -4.71 5.60
N PRO A 196 13.06 -4.79 5.04
CA PRO A 196 14.26 -5.25 5.76
C PRO A 196 14.69 -4.32 6.89
N PHE A 197 14.16 -3.10 6.93
CA PHE A 197 14.55 -2.06 7.86
C PHE A 197 13.58 -1.88 9.03
N LEU A 198 12.44 -2.55 9.00
CA LEU A 198 11.54 -2.58 10.14
C LEU A 198 12.16 -3.43 11.27
N PRO A 199 11.97 -3.02 12.53
CA PRO A 199 12.36 -3.83 13.67
C PRO A 199 11.75 -5.24 13.58
N ASN A 200 12.50 -6.23 14.04
CA ASN A 200 12.04 -7.63 14.10
C ASN A 200 11.74 -8.28 12.72
N THR A 201 12.24 -7.71 11.63
CA THR A 201 12.11 -8.34 10.31
C THR A 201 13.10 -9.48 10.17
N ASN A 202 12.60 -10.68 9.89
CA ASN A 202 13.43 -11.84 9.55
C ASN A 202 14.02 -11.68 8.14
N LYS A 203 15.30 -12.05 7.99
CA LYS A 203 15.92 -12.09 6.65
C LYS A 203 15.27 -13.19 5.81
N ILE A 204 14.83 -12.84 4.60
CA ILE A 204 14.31 -13.78 3.61
C ILE A 204 15.29 -13.92 2.44
N LYS A 205 15.32 -15.10 1.81
CA LYS A 205 16.30 -15.39 0.74
C LYS A 205 15.94 -14.73 -0.60
N ASN A 206 14.66 -14.72 -0.94
CA ASN A 206 14.17 -14.30 -2.26
C ASN A 206 13.04 -13.31 -2.14
N PRO A 207 13.32 -12.08 -1.68
CA PRO A 207 12.28 -11.04 -1.67
C PRO A 207 11.88 -10.70 -3.11
N GLN A 208 10.59 -10.64 -3.35
CA GLN A 208 10.02 -10.25 -4.63
C GLN A 208 9.94 -8.73 -4.71
N PHE A 209 9.38 -8.13 -3.65
CA PHE A 209 9.19 -6.70 -3.51
C PHE A 209 9.86 -6.19 -2.23
N PHE A 210 10.74 -5.21 -2.38
CA PHE A 210 11.37 -4.50 -1.26
C PHE A 210 10.61 -3.23 -0.94
N HIS A 211 10.07 -3.12 0.26
CA HIS A 211 9.38 -1.94 0.73
C HIS A 211 10.27 -1.16 1.70
N PHE A 212 10.66 0.04 1.34
CA PHE A 212 11.58 0.89 2.08
C PHE A 212 10.87 1.80 3.08
N VAL A 213 9.95 1.25 3.85
CA VAL A 213 9.12 1.96 4.82
C VAL A 213 9.94 2.93 5.68
N GLY A 214 9.68 4.23 5.53
CA GLY A 214 10.26 5.27 6.38
C GLY A 214 11.75 5.49 6.22
N ILE A 215 12.43 4.84 5.28
CA ILE A 215 13.85 5.03 5.03
C ILE A 215 14.07 6.00 3.91
N ILE A 216 14.85 6.96 4.23
CA ILE A 216 14.98 8.16 3.45
C ILE A 216 16.34 8.20 2.74
N GLY A 217 16.29 8.36 1.42
CA GLY A 217 17.32 8.99 0.64
C GLY A 217 18.60 8.18 0.41
N LYS A 218 19.76 8.72 0.80
CA LYS A 218 21.10 8.22 0.43
C LYS A 218 21.42 6.78 0.82
N GLN A 219 20.80 6.26 1.86
CA GLN A 219 21.02 4.87 2.31
C GLN A 219 20.47 3.85 1.30
N ILE A 220 19.39 4.18 0.62
CA ILE A 220 18.76 3.31 -0.37
C ILE A 220 19.65 3.16 -1.62
N ILE A 221 20.24 4.25 -2.08
CA ILE A 221 21.10 4.25 -3.27
C ILE A 221 22.31 3.33 -3.07
N ASN A 222 22.91 3.37 -1.87
CA ASN A 222 24.07 2.54 -1.52
C ASN A 222 23.75 1.05 -1.40
N LEU A 223 22.46 0.69 -1.24
CA LEU A 223 22.01 -0.70 -1.13
C LEU A 223 21.61 -1.32 -2.47
N LEU A 224 21.34 -0.49 -3.47
CA LEU A 224 20.92 -0.92 -4.81
C LEU A 224 22.08 -0.90 -5.82
N GLN A 225 23.25 -0.35 -5.45
CA GLN A 225 24.52 -0.40 -6.18
C GLN A 225 25.34 -1.63 -5.75
#